data_a43f41af6a9a55a8e19825ff02aa1e64
#
_entry.id   a43f41af6a9a55a8e19825ff02aa1e64
#
_cell.length_a   1.000
_cell.length_b   1.000
_cell.length_c   1.000
_cell.angle_alpha   90.00
_cell.angle_beta   90.00
_cell.angle_gamma   90.00
#
_symmetry.space_group_name_H-M   'P 1'
#
loop_
_entity.id
_entity.type
_entity.pdbx_description
1 polymer ?
#
loop_
_entity_poly.entity_id
_entity_poly.type
_entity_poly.pdbx_seq_one_letter_code
_entity_poly.pdbx_strand_id
1 'polypeptide(L)'
;LNWITDRNNNLFRFILKKIASIEINIRLPRYNSKNFFNVIKKKSLLIKHNIKKSNKIIIFSTCYVGYNDSEIGKALIKVLDKNNIYYEEGYTECCKMPQLEQGKVKEVKSAAERTARKLLKKIEEGYKVVAPIASCALMLKSHWPLLCPDNEEVIKLSKNTMDIDEFLFDLHNNG
;
A
#
# COMPACT_ATOMS: atom_id res chain seq x y z
N LEU A 1 6.39 -2.24 21.43
CA LEU A 1 5.15 -2.94 21.10
C LEU A 1 5.39 -4.43 20.89
N ASN A 2 6.36 -4.82 20.06
CA ASN A 2 6.66 -6.24 19.76
C ASN A 2 6.94 -7.10 21.00
N TRP A 3 7.57 -6.53 22.05
CA TRP A 3 7.80 -7.24 23.31
C TRP A 3 6.49 -7.57 24.05
N ILE A 4 5.51 -6.65 24.04
CA ILE A 4 4.19 -6.87 24.64
C ILE A 4 3.41 -7.96 23.90
N THR A 5 3.54 -8.00 22.59
CA THR A 5 2.84 -8.95 21.72
C THR A 5 3.62 -10.23 21.47
N ASP A 6 4.82 -10.38 22.05
CA ASP A 6 5.65 -11.56 21.88
C ASP A 6 4.95 -12.81 22.46
N ARG A 7 5.07 -13.92 21.72
CA ARG A 7 4.46 -15.19 22.09
C ARG A 7 4.97 -15.74 23.44
N ASN A 8 6.21 -15.46 23.77
CA ASN A 8 6.85 -15.93 24.98
C ASN A 8 6.51 -15.07 26.22
N ASN A 9 5.81 -13.96 26.03
CA ASN A 9 5.40 -13.07 27.12
C ASN A 9 4.03 -13.49 27.69
N ASN A 10 4.02 -14.56 28.50
CA ASN A 10 2.81 -15.17 29.02
C ASN A 10 1.91 -14.18 29.79
N LEU A 11 2.50 -13.27 30.56
CA LEU A 11 1.75 -12.30 31.37
C LEU A 11 0.92 -11.37 30.47
N PHE A 12 1.57 -10.74 29.48
CA PHE A 12 0.87 -9.82 28.58
C PHE A 12 -0.09 -10.57 27.65
N ARG A 13 0.23 -11.77 27.23
CA ARG A 13 -0.69 -12.63 26.45
C ARG A 13 -1.94 -12.98 27.23
N PHE A 14 -1.83 -13.26 28.52
CA PHE A 14 -2.98 -13.48 29.38
C PHE A 14 -3.84 -12.21 29.55
N ILE A 15 -3.22 -11.04 29.70
CA ILE A 15 -3.91 -9.76 29.77
C ILE A 15 -4.65 -9.49 28.44
N LEU A 16 -4.00 -9.69 27.28
CA LEU A 16 -4.62 -9.53 25.96
C LEU A 16 -5.79 -10.48 25.75
N LYS A 17 -5.70 -11.72 26.26
CA LYS A 17 -6.84 -12.66 26.23
C LYS A 17 -8.03 -12.12 27.03
N LYS A 18 -7.79 -11.61 28.24
CA LYS A 18 -8.87 -11.09 29.11
C LYS A 18 -9.51 -9.79 28.59
N ILE A 19 -8.71 -8.86 28.07
CA ILE A 19 -9.19 -7.53 27.69
C ILE A 19 -9.68 -7.48 26.23
N ALA A 20 -8.95 -8.15 25.32
CA ALA A 20 -9.17 -8.07 23.89
C ALA A 20 -9.67 -9.37 23.26
N SER A 21 -9.93 -10.41 24.07
CA SER A 21 -10.36 -11.75 23.61
C SER A 21 -9.40 -12.38 22.58
N ILE A 22 -8.11 -12.01 22.64
CA ILE A 22 -7.09 -12.55 21.74
C ILE A 22 -6.52 -13.82 22.34
N GLU A 23 -6.65 -14.94 21.64
CA GLU A 23 -6.13 -16.23 22.11
C GLU A 23 -4.61 -16.21 22.30
N ILE A 24 -4.12 -16.89 23.35
CA ILE A 24 -2.71 -16.87 23.77
C ILE A 24 -1.78 -17.38 22.66
N ASN A 25 -2.22 -18.37 21.88
CA ASN A 25 -1.42 -19.04 20.87
C ASN A 25 -1.39 -18.32 19.50
N ILE A 26 -2.21 -17.30 19.29
CA ILE A 26 -2.25 -16.55 18.03
C ILE A 26 -0.95 -15.78 17.83
N ARG A 27 -0.36 -15.88 16.66
CA ARG A 27 0.76 -15.01 16.26
C ARG A 27 0.21 -13.62 15.90
N LEU A 28 0.58 -12.64 16.70
CA LEU A 28 0.30 -11.25 16.35
C LEU A 28 1.35 -10.73 15.37
N PRO A 29 0.95 -9.87 14.42
CA PRO A 29 1.89 -9.29 13.46
C PRO A 29 2.96 -8.47 14.21
N ARG A 30 4.19 -8.58 13.74
CA ARG A 30 5.29 -7.74 14.25
C ARG A 30 5.23 -6.38 13.60
N TYR A 31 5.55 -5.35 14.35
CA TYR A 31 5.68 -3.99 13.86
C TYR A 31 7.14 -3.66 13.62
N ASN A 32 7.44 -3.07 12.48
CA ASN A 32 8.79 -2.64 12.17
C ASN A 32 9.12 -1.33 12.89
N SER A 33 10.31 -1.23 13.47
CA SER A 33 10.77 -0.01 14.14
C SER A 33 11.05 1.13 13.17
N LYS A 34 11.38 0.80 11.91
CA LYS A 34 11.64 1.77 10.84
C LYS A 34 10.46 1.74 9.86
N ASN A 35 9.64 2.77 9.93
CA ASN A 35 8.50 2.96 9.05
C ASN A 35 8.98 3.18 7.60
N PHE A 36 8.48 2.36 6.67
CA PHE A 36 8.84 2.42 5.26
C PHE A 36 8.46 3.75 4.60
N PHE A 37 7.37 4.38 5.02
CA PHE A 37 6.94 5.67 4.47
C PHE A 37 8.02 6.75 4.61
N ASN A 38 8.76 6.76 5.71
CA ASN A 38 9.89 7.68 5.89
C ASN A 38 11.08 7.34 4.99
N VAL A 39 11.31 6.06 4.73
CA VAL A 39 12.39 5.60 3.83
C VAL A 39 12.14 6.05 2.40
N ILE A 40 10.93 5.78 1.88
CA ILE A 40 10.57 6.14 0.50
C ILE A 40 10.53 7.66 0.31
N LYS A 41 9.96 8.40 1.26
CA LYS A 41 9.90 9.87 1.19
C LYS A 41 11.29 10.49 1.10
N LYS A 42 12.25 9.98 1.90
CA LYS A 42 13.64 10.46 1.85
C LYS A 42 14.30 10.13 0.51
N LYS A 43 14.08 8.92 -0.01
CA LYS A 43 14.68 8.48 -1.27
C LYS A 43 14.09 9.23 -2.48
N SER A 44 12.78 9.39 -2.56
CA SER A 44 12.13 10.08 -3.68
C SER A 44 12.61 11.54 -3.83
N LEU A 45 12.99 12.20 -2.73
CA LEU A 45 13.57 13.54 -2.76
C LEU A 45 14.97 13.58 -3.40
N LEU A 46 15.73 12.47 -3.32
CA LEU A 46 17.09 12.37 -3.85
C LEU A 46 17.12 12.05 -5.36
N ILE A 47 16.07 11.43 -5.90
CA ILE A 47 16.00 10.95 -7.29
C ILE A 47 15.64 12.06 -8.30
N LYS A 48 15.33 13.26 -7.86
CA LYS A 48 14.75 14.36 -8.66
C LYS A 48 15.55 14.83 -9.90
N HIS A 49 16.74 14.31 -10.18
CA HIS A 49 17.61 15.02 -11.13
C HIS A 49 17.83 14.45 -12.52
N ASN A 50 17.41 13.22 -12.89
CA ASN A 50 17.77 12.74 -14.25
C ASN A 50 16.87 11.63 -14.86
N ILE A 51 15.56 11.59 -14.64
CA ILE A 51 14.73 10.50 -15.15
C ILE A 51 13.83 10.93 -16.30
N LYS A 52 13.84 10.13 -17.39
CA LYS A 52 12.90 10.28 -18.50
C LYS A 52 11.45 10.32 -17.98
N LYS A 53 10.68 11.30 -18.42
CA LYS A 53 9.29 11.54 -17.98
C LYS A 53 8.31 10.38 -18.28
N SER A 54 8.73 9.34 -19.00
CA SER A 54 7.84 8.28 -19.51
C SER A 54 7.39 7.24 -18.48
N ASN A 55 8.17 6.99 -17.43
CA ASN A 55 7.89 5.90 -16.48
C ASN A 55 7.84 6.43 -15.04
N LYS A 56 6.74 7.11 -14.72
CA LYS A 56 6.50 7.68 -13.39
C LYS A 56 5.45 6.86 -12.64
N ILE A 57 5.77 6.47 -11.43
CA ILE A 57 4.82 5.76 -10.58
C ILE A 57 4.64 6.41 -9.22
N ILE A 58 3.47 6.18 -8.66
CA ILE A 58 3.17 6.37 -7.26
C ILE A 58 3.16 4.99 -6.60
N ILE A 59 3.97 4.80 -5.58
CA ILE A 59 3.94 3.59 -4.79
C ILE A 59 2.85 3.72 -3.73
N PHE A 60 1.77 2.95 -3.88
CA PHE A 60 0.80 2.77 -2.81
C PHE A 60 1.36 1.78 -1.80
N SER A 61 2.19 2.26 -0.88
CA SER A 61 3.07 1.44 -0.03
C SER A 61 2.35 0.43 0.86
N THR A 62 1.05 0.54 1.05
CA THR A 62 0.19 -0.28 1.90
C THR A 62 0.52 -0.18 3.41
N CYS A 63 -0.47 -0.48 4.27
CA CYS A 63 -0.23 -0.49 5.72
C CYS A 63 0.73 -1.62 6.13
N TYR A 64 0.65 -2.78 5.46
CA TYR A 64 1.50 -3.93 5.76
C TYR A 64 2.98 -3.63 5.52
N VAL A 65 3.33 -3.13 4.34
CA VAL A 65 4.71 -2.73 4.01
C VAL A 65 5.18 -1.55 4.88
N GLY A 66 4.27 -0.61 5.14
CA GLY A 66 4.58 0.57 5.95
C GLY A 66 4.94 0.25 7.40
N TYR A 67 4.19 -0.63 8.03
CA TYR A 67 4.29 -0.86 9.48
C TYR A 67 4.80 -2.24 9.88
N ASN A 68 4.59 -3.28 9.06
CA ASN A 68 4.89 -4.67 9.45
C ASN A 68 6.13 -5.22 8.74
N ASP A 69 6.20 -5.14 7.42
CA ASP A 69 7.32 -5.68 6.65
C ASP A 69 7.89 -4.67 5.65
N SER A 70 8.78 -3.82 6.13
CA SER A 70 9.44 -2.81 5.31
C SER A 70 10.48 -3.39 4.33
N GLU A 71 10.85 -4.67 4.47
CA GLU A 71 11.83 -5.29 3.55
C GLU A 71 11.24 -5.47 2.15
N ILE A 72 9.94 -5.77 2.06
CA ILE A 72 9.21 -5.80 0.77
C ILE A 72 9.33 -4.45 0.06
N GLY A 73 9.08 -3.36 0.78
CA GLY A 73 9.19 -2.01 0.20
C GLY A 73 10.62 -1.64 -0.20
N LYS A 74 11.61 -2.04 0.60
CA LYS A 74 13.04 -1.84 0.26
C LYS A 74 13.46 -2.65 -0.96
N ALA A 75 12.96 -3.89 -1.12
CA ALA A 75 13.20 -4.71 -2.29
C ALA A 75 12.58 -4.05 -3.53
N LEU A 76 11.33 -3.59 -3.43
CA LEU A 76 10.67 -2.84 -4.50
C LEU A 76 11.51 -1.63 -4.95
N ILE A 77 11.94 -0.79 -4.01
CA ILE A 77 12.77 0.38 -4.33
C ILE A 77 14.05 -0.03 -5.08
N LYS A 78 14.73 -1.11 -4.66
CA LYS A 78 15.94 -1.59 -5.34
C LYS A 78 15.66 -2.00 -6.80
N VAL A 79 14.52 -2.64 -7.05
CA VAL A 79 14.10 -3.04 -8.41
C VAL A 79 13.81 -1.80 -9.25
N LEU A 80 13.09 -0.84 -8.70
CA LEU A 80 12.75 0.41 -9.40
C LEU A 80 14.00 1.24 -9.70
N ASP A 81 14.89 1.40 -8.72
CA ASP A 81 16.17 2.11 -8.89
C ASP A 81 17.02 1.46 -10.01
N LYS A 82 17.09 0.11 -10.04
CA LYS A 82 17.85 -0.63 -11.07
C LYS A 82 17.27 -0.46 -12.48
N ASN A 83 15.96 -0.26 -12.59
CA ASN A 83 15.27 -0.02 -13.87
C ASN A 83 15.10 1.45 -14.20
N ASN A 84 15.71 2.37 -13.46
CA ASN A 84 15.62 3.82 -13.64
C ASN A 84 14.18 4.36 -13.63
N ILE A 85 13.31 3.77 -12.81
CA ILE A 85 11.91 4.19 -12.66
C ILE A 85 11.82 5.32 -11.62
N TYR A 86 11.13 6.39 -11.98
CA TYR A 86 10.81 7.45 -11.03
C TYR A 86 9.61 7.07 -10.19
N TYR A 87 9.73 7.23 -8.87
CA TYR A 87 8.64 6.90 -7.94
C TYR A 87 8.45 7.96 -6.86
N GLU A 88 7.21 8.11 -6.43
CA GLU A 88 6.82 8.93 -5.28
C GLU A 88 5.98 8.10 -4.31
N GLU A 89 5.95 8.52 -3.05
CA GLU A 89 5.07 7.93 -2.03
C GLU A 89 3.62 8.38 -2.26
N GLY A 90 2.71 7.42 -2.30
CA GLY A 90 1.29 7.67 -2.52
C GLY A 90 0.36 7.03 -1.51
N TYR A 91 0.89 6.47 -0.41
CA TYR A 91 0.02 5.93 0.63
C TYR A 91 -0.76 7.04 1.35
N THR A 92 -2.06 6.95 1.24
CA THR A 92 -2.97 7.91 1.87
C THR A 92 -3.62 7.35 3.12
N GLU A 93 -4.06 6.10 3.01
CA GLU A 93 -4.67 5.30 4.08
C GLU A 93 -4.73 3.82 3.68
N CYS A 94 -5.21 2.96 4.58
CA CYS A 94 -5.38 1.52 4.30
C CYS A 94 -6.38 1.29 3.16
N CYS A 95 -6.13 0.28 2.30
CA CYS A 95 -7.05 -0.15 1.25
C CYS A 95 -8.40 -0.69 1.77
N LYS A 96 -8.50 -0.93 3.06
CA LYS A 96 -9.71 -1.41 3.76
C LYS A 96 -10.16 -2.83 3.39
N MET A 97 -9.25 -3.69 2.94
CA MET A 97 -9.55 -5.10 2.70
C MET A 97 -10.16 -5.78 3.95
N PRO A 98 -9.56 -5.68 5.16
CA PRO A 98 -10.15 -6.30 6.35
C PRO A 98 -11.53 -5.76 6.72
N GLN A 99 -11.81 -4.49 6.42
CA GLN A 99 -13.12 -3.89 6.63
C GLN A 99 -14.15 -4.40 5.63
N LEU A 100 -13.73 -4.65 4.38
CA LEU A 100 -14.60 -5.26 3.37
C LEU A 100 -15.03 -6.66 3.80
N GLU A 101 -14.09 -7.48 4.26
CA GLU A 101 -14.34 -8.83 4.78
C GLU A 101 -15.29 -8.85 5.99
N GLN A 102 -15.31 -7.76 6.76
CA GLN A 102 -16.24 -7.56 7.88
C GLN A 102 -17.59 -6.94 7.46
N GLY A 103 -17.83 -6.72 6.16
CA GLY A 103 -19.05 -6.10 5.65
C GLY A 103 -19.16 -4.59 5.91
N LYS A 104 -18.08 -3.90 6.29
CA LYS A 104 -18.07 -2.45 6.55
C LYS A 104 -17.97 -1.62 5.27
N VAL A 105 -18.92 -1.85 4.36
CA VAL A 105 -18.92 -1.29 3.00
C VAL A 105 -18.83 0.24 2.99
N LYS A 106 -19.54 0.92 3.90
CA LYS A 106 -19.52 2.40 3.98
C LYS A 106 -18.11 2.95 4.26
N GLU A 107 -17.37 2.31 5.15
CA GLU A 107 -15.99 2.71 5.47
C GLU A 107 -15.06 2.51 4.26
N VAL A 108 -15.27 1.42 3.52
CA VAL A 108 -14.50 1.11 2.30
C VAL A 108 -14.75 2.15 1.21
N LYS A 109 -16.02 2.47 0.93
CA LYS A 109 -16.40 3.52 -0.03
C LYS A 109 -15.76 4.86 0.30
N SER A 110 -15.90 5.31 1.54
CA SER A 110 -15.32 6.60 1.97
C SER A 110 -13.79 6.62 1.83
N ALA A 111 -13.11 5.50 2.09
CA ALA A 111 -11.65 5.42 1.91
C ALA A 111 -11.26 5.43 0.43
N ALA A 112 -12.03 4.75 -0.43
CA ALA A 112 -11.81 4.74 -1.87
C ALA A 112 -11.91 6.17 -2.45
N GLU A 113 -12.98 6.89 -2.13
CA GLU A 113 -13.22 8.26 -2.59
C GLU A 113 -12.13 9.24 -2.11
N ARG A 114 -11.76 9.16 -0.82
CA ARG A 114 -10.70 10.03 -0.29
C ARG A 114 -9.35 9.76 -0.94
N THR A 115 -9.03 8.48 -1.16
CA THR A 115 -7.77 8.09 -1.79
C THR A 115 -7.74 8.50 -3.25
N ALA A 116 -8.80 8.25 -4.01
CA ALA A 116 -8.90 8.63 -5.41
C ALA A 116 -8.70 10.13 -5.58
N ARG A 117 -9.41 10.96 -4.79
CA ARG A 117 -9.28 12.42 -4.83
C ARG A 117 -7.86 12.91 -4.55
N LYS A 118 -7.15 12.30 -3.59
CA LYS A 118 -5.77 12.67 -3.25
C LYS A 118 -4.78 12.32 -4.36
N LEU A 119 -5.01 11.22 -5.09
CA LEU A 119 -4.10 10.75 -6.13
C LEU A 119 -4.45 11.26 -7.53
N LEU A 120 -5.66 11.82 -7.71
CA LEU A 120 -6.20 12.23 -9.00
C LEU A 120 -5.24 13.13 -9.79
N LYS A 121 -4.72 14.18 -9.16
CA LYS A 121 -3.81 15.11 -9.81
C LYS A 121 -2.56 14.41 -10.36
N LYS A 122 -1.99 13.48 -9.61
CA LYS A 122 -0.81 12.73 -10.05
C LYS A 122 -1.14 11.80 -11.22
N ILE A 123 -2.30 11.16 -11.18
CA ILE A 123 -2.79 10.32 -12.27
C ILE A 123 -2.97 11.16 -13.55
N GLU A 124 -3.48 12.38 -13.43
CA GLU A 124 -3.61 13.33 -14.55
C GLU A 124 -2.26 13.84 -15.08
N GLU A 125 -1.25 13.88 -14.24
CA GLU A 125 0.14 14.12 -14.64
C GLU A 125 0.82 12.89 -15.29
N GLY A 126 0.08 11.78 -15.49
CA GLY A 126 0.54 10.56 -16.17
C GLY A 126 1.21 9.52 -15.26
N TYR A 127 1.05 9.62 -13.93
CA TYR A 127 1.56 8.60 -13.02
C TYR A 127 0.67 7.36 -13.02
N LYS A 128 1.30 6.17 -12.98
CA LYS A 128 0.64 4.93 -12.60
C LYS A 128 0.72 4.71 -11.10
N VAL A 129 -0.29 4.08 -10.52
CA VAL A 129 -0.31 3.71 -9.09
C VAL A 129 0.09 2.24 -8.99
N VAL A 130 1.17 1.95 -8.27
CA VAL A 130 1.70 0.59 -8.13
C VAL A 130 1.63 0.16 -6.66
N ALA A 131 0.96 -0.95 -6.40
CA ALA A 131 0.87 -1.52 -5.07
C ALA A 131 1.74 -2.79 -4.96
N PRO A 132 2.64 -2.86 -3.95
CA PRO A 132 3.53 -4.01 -3.75
C PRO A 132 2.83 -5.24 -3.15
N ILE A 133 1.57 -5.13 -2.75
CA ILE A 133 0.78 -6.20 -2.15
C ILE A 133 -0.44 -6.45 -3.03
N ALA A 134 -0.53 -7.65 -3.60
CA ALA A 134 -1.56 -8.03 -4.57
C ALA A 134 -2.99 -7.80 -4.06
N SER A 135 -3.29 -8.11 -2.79
CA SER A 135 -4.63 -7.88 -2.22
C SER A 135 -4.99 -6.39 -2.15
N CYS A 136 -4.01 -5.51 -1.94
CA CYS A 136 -4.25 -4.07 -1.98
C CYS A 136 -4.43 -3.57 -3.42
N ALA A 137 -3.65 -4.09 -4.37
CA ALA A 137 -3.85 -3.81 -5.79
C ALA A 137 -5.26 -4.23 -6.24
N LEU A 138 -5.69 -5.44 -5.86
CA LEU A 138 -7.03 -5.96 -6.15
C LEU A 138 -8.14 -5.05 -5.58
N MET A 139 -7.95 -4.54 -4.36
CA MET A 139 -8.90 -3.57 -3.77
C MET A 139 -9.04 -2.33 -4.64
N LEU A 140 -7.94 -1.70 -5.00
CA LEU A 140 -7.94 -0.47 -5.78
C LEU A 140 -8.45 -0.68 -7.21
N LYS A 141 -8.07 -1.80 -7.86
CA LYS A 141 -8.41 -2.10 -9.26
C LYS A 141 -9.84 -2.59 -9.44
N SER A 142 -10.32 -3.45 -8.53
CA SER A 142 -11.53 -4.23 -8.77
C SER A 142 -12.61 -3.94 -7.74
N HIS A 143 -12.31 -4.01 -6.45
CA HIS A 143 -13.36 -3.87 -5.44
C HIS A 143 -13.86 -2.44 -5.26
N TRP A 144 -12.97 -1.45 -5.28
CA TRP A 144 -13.38 -0.05 -5.13
C TRP A 144 -14.29 0.44 -6.25
N PRO A 145 -14.00 0.21 -7.57
CA PRO A 145 -14.93 0.61 -8.61
C PRO A 145 -16.27 -0.13 -8.56
N LEU A 146 -16.29 -1.40 -8.13
CA LEU A 146 -17.56 -2.12 -7.91
C LEU A 146 -18.40 -1.51 -6.78
N LEU A 147 -17.75 -1.00 -5.75
CA LEU A 147 -18.41 -0.35 -4.62
C LEU A 147 -18.81 1.10 -4.92
N CYS A 148 -18.11 1.78 -5.82
CA CYS A 148 -18.31 3.18 -6.18
C CYS A 148 -18.48 3.33 -7.70
N PRO A 149 -19.48 2.68 -8.36
CA PRO A 149 -19.59 2.63 -9.81
C PRO A 149 -19.80 4.00 -10.46
N ASP A 150 -20.41 4.93 -9.75
CA ASP A 150 -20.72 6.27 -10.24
C ASP A 150 -19.64 7.32 -9.89
N ASN A 151 -18.53 6.92 -9.23
CA ASN A 151 -17.46 7.81 -8.87
C ASN A 151 -16.32 7.78 -9.89
N GLU A 152 -16.28 8.78 -10.76
CA GLU A 152 -15.28 8.88 -11.85
C GLU A 152 -13.83 8.91 -11.35
N GLU A 153 -13.55 9.53 -10.18
CA GLU A 153 -12.22 9.58 -9.60
C GLU A 153 -11.73 8.18 -9.19
N VAL A 154 -12.64 7.37 -8.59
CA VAL A 154 -12.34 5.98 -8.21
C VAL A 154 -12.14 5.11 -9.45
N ILE A 155 -12.96 5.27 -10.48
CA ILE A 155 -12.81 4.55 -11.74
C ILE A 155 -11.49 4.94 -12.44
N LYS A 156 -11.13 6.21 -12.42
CA LYS A 156 -9.87 6.69 -12.99
C LYS A 156 -8.66 6.14 -12.23
N LEU A 157 -8.72 6.13 -10.89
CA LEU A 157 -7.72 5.49 -10.05
C LEU A 157 -7.57 4.01 -10.40
N SER A 158 -8.66 3.26 -10.47
CA SER A 158 -8.64 1.82 -10.74
C SER A 158 -7.97 1.47 -12.07
N LYS A 159 -8.28 2.22 -13.13
CA LYS A 159 -7.69 2.06 -14.48
C LYS A 159 -6.19 2.39 -14.53
N ASN A 160 -5.69 3.16 -13.58
CA ASN A 160 -4.28 3.53 -13.48
C ASN A 160 -3.54 2.80 -12.37
N THR A 161 -4.16 1.80 -11.73
CA THR A 161 -3.55 0.96 -10.69
C THR A 161 -3.07 -0.36 -11.28
N MET A 162 -1.87 -0.76 -10.88
CA MET A 162 -1.24 -2.05 -11.20
C MET A 162 -0.69 -2.68 -9.93
N ASP A 163 -0.61 -4.00 -9.87
CA ASP A 163 0.32 -4.62 -8.94
C ASP A 163 1.77 -4.53 -9.50
N ILE A 164 2.73 -4.92 -8.68
CA ILE A 164 4.14 -4.78 -9.07
C ILE A 164 4.51 -5.71 -10.23
N ASP A 165 3.94 -6.90 -10.29
CA ASP A 165 4.27 -7.89 -11.33
C ASP A 165 3.67 -7.45 -12.67
N GLU A 166 2.44 -6.96 -12.70
CA GLU A 166 1.83 -6.33 -13.87
C GLU A 166 2.65 -5.16 -14.37
N PHE A 167 3.10 -4.29 -13.45
CA PHE A 167 3.90 -3.12 -13.83
C PHE A 167 5.24 -3.53 -14.45
N LEU A 168 5.94 -4.50 -13.87
CA LEU A 168 7.23 -4.98 -14.39
C LEU A 168 7.06 -5.70 -15.73
N PHE A 169 5.97 -6.46 -15.89
CA PHE A 169 5.64 -7.11 -17.16
C PHE A 169 5.34 -6.09 -18.26
N ASP A 170 4.54 -5.07 -17.96
CA ASP A 170 4.23 -3.98 -18.88
C ASP A 170 5.51 -3.22 -19.28
N LEU A 171 6.38 -2.94 -18.32
CA LEU A 171 7.66 -2.31 -18.56
C LEU A 171 8.57 -3.14 -19.47
N HIS A 172 8.58 -4.47 -19.31
CA HIS A 172 9.37 -5.38 -20.15
C HIS A 172 8.89 -5.40 -21.60
N ASN A 173 7.58 -5.36 -21.80
CA ASN A 173 6.99 -5.47 -23.14
C ASN A 173 6.97 -4.14 -23.91
N ASN A 174 6.91 -3.00 -23.22
CA ASN A 174 6.74 -1.67 -23.82
C ASN A 174 7.96 -0.74 -23.63
N GLY A 175 8.98 -1.18 -22.93
CA GLY A 175 10.25 -0.46 -22.69
C GLY A 175 11.33 -0.94 -23.59
#